data_0eb436e5c523b324aa1511cfe8e282f2
#
_entry.id   0eb436e5c523b324aa1511cfe8e282f2
#
_cell.length_a   1.000
_cell.length_b   1.000
_cell.length_c   1.000
_cell.angle_alpha   90.00
_cell.angle_beta   90.00
_cell.angle_gamma   90.00
#
_symmetry.space_group_name_H-M   'P 1'
#
loop_
_entity.id
_entity.type
_entity.pdbx_description
1 polymer ?
#
loop_
_entity_poly.entity_id
_entity_poly.type
_entity_poly.pdbx_seq_one_letter_code
_entity_poly.pdbx_strand_id
1 'polypeptide(L)'
;MTAEQSDLAWMHQAFIDVQTELSFKIQRANSSIGHSGAKGAVNEEHWLEIFRAYLPNRYEVASAFVIDSLGGRSHQIDLVVYDRHYTPTLLDQQSHRYVPAEAVYAVFECKPHLDKAYLQYAGEKAASVRRLHRTSVAITHAGGAYSPRAPFPIVAGILTARSSWADGIDDTFINHLPTEADELLDCGCALNDGAFDRFEGELKVRGADGALIHFLFRLLGKLQSLGTVTAIDWSAYASILDATKEEP
;
A
#
# COMPACT_ATOMS: atom_id res chain seq x y z
N MET A 1 18.92 0.05 36.09
CA MET A 1 18.77 0.11 34.62
C MET A 1 20.16 0.35 34.05
N THR A 2 20.60 -0.49 33.18
CA THR A 2 21.86 -0.30 32.41
C THR A 2 21.67 0.82 31.39
N ALA A 3 22.76 1.46 30.92
CA ALA A 3 22.70 2.49 29.88
C ALA A 3 21.96 1.97 28.62
N GLU A 4 22.21 0.73 28.24
CA GLU A 4 21.56 0.05 27.12
C GLU A 4 20.04 -0.10 27.27
N GLN A 5 19.54 -0.35 28.48
CA GLN A 5 18.09 -0.39 28.78
C GLN A 5 17.46 0.99 28.71
N SER A 6 18.22 2.05 29.05
CA SER A 6 17.78 3.44 28.94
C SER A 6 17.65 3.87 27.47
N ASP A 7 18.60 3.46 26.61
CA ASP A 7 18.60 3.81 25.18
C ASP A 7 17.47 3.11 24.42
N LEU A 8 17.16 1.85 24.72
CA LEU A 8 16.01 1.15 24.13
C LEU A 8 14.67 1.75 24.60
N ALA A 9 14.57 2.13 25.88
CA ALA A 9 13.34 2.73 26.40
C ALA A 9 13.07 4.11 25.76
N TRP A 10 14.11 4.92 25.54
CA TRP A 10 13.99 6.18 24.83
C TRP A 10 13.46 5.99 23.40
N MET A 11 14.05 5.06 22.63
CA MET A 11 13.64 4.81 21.25
C MET A 11 12.21 4.29 21.19
N HIS A 12 11.83 3.36 22.07
CA HIS A 12 10.46 2.87 22.17
C HIS A 12 9.48 4.02 22.43
N GLN A 13 9.78 4.91 23.40
CA GLN A 13 8.92 6.05 23.71
C GLN A 13 8.78 7.00 22.51
N ALA A 14 9.87 7.30 21.80
CA ALA A 14 9.84 8.13 20.60
C ALA A 14 8.91 7.56 19.51
N PHE A 15 8.87 6.25 19.34
CA PHE A 15 7.96 5.60 18.40
C PHE A 15 6.49 5.65 18.83
N ILE A 16 6.22 5.50 20.13
CA ILE A 16 4.87 5.65 20.68
C ILE A 16 4.36 7.09 20.53
N ASP A 17 5.23 8.08 20.72
CA ASP A 17 4.88 9.50 20.55
C ASP A 17 4.47 9.81 19.11
N VAL A 18 5.17 9.28 18.11
CA VAL A 18 4.80 9.40 16.68
C VAL A 18 3.42 8.80 16.43
N GLN A 19 3.16 7.60 16.94
CA GLN A 19 1.84 6.96 16.79
C GLN A 19 0.73 7.78 17.43
N THR A 20 0.99 8.33 18.63
CA THR A 20 0.05 9.16 19.39
C THR A 20 -0.29 10.45 18.64
N GLU A 21 0.72 11.15 18.12
CA GLU A 21 0.52 12.36 17.31
C GLU A 21 -0.37 12.10 16.10
N LEU A 22 -0.11 10.99 15.41
CA LEU A 22 -0.87 10.62 14.22
C LEU A 22 -2.32 10.26 14.54
N SER A 23 -2.53 9.44 15.57
CA SER A 23 -3.88 9.09 16.04
C SER A 23 -4.67 10.34 16.40
N PHE A 24 -4.03 11.32 17.04
CA PHE A 24 -4.65 12.60 17.37
C PHE A 24 -5.02 13.41 16.11
N LYS A 25 -4.16 13.47 15.11
CA LYS A 25 -4.45 14.16 13.82
C LYS A 25 -5.68 13.56 13.15
N ILE A 26 -5.76 12.24 13.05
CA ILE A 26 -6.90 11.53 12.44
C ILE A 26 -8.18 11.74 13.25
N GLN A 27 -8.12 11.64 14.58
CA GLN A 27 -9.30 11.88 15.44
C GLN A 27 -9.83 13.30 15.30
N ARG A 28 -8.94 14.29 15.29
CA ARG A 28 -9.32 15.70 15.11
C ARG A 28 -9.99 15.92 13.75
N ALA A 29 -9.47 15.37 12.67
CA ALA A 29 -10.09 15.44 11.35
C ALA A 29 -11.49 14.83 11.35
N ASN A 30 -11.67 13.67 11.96
CA ASN A 30 -12.95 13.00 12.07
C ASN A 30 -14.00 13.75 12.91
N SER A 31 -13.57 14.52 13.93
CA SER A 31 -14.47 15.29 14.78
C SER A 31 -14.86 16.65 14.19
N SER A 32 -13.96 17.26 13.40
CA SER A 32 -14.13 18.62 12.89
C SER A 32 -14.88 18.69 11.56
N ILE A 33 -14.96 17.60 10.81
CA ILE A 33 -15.53 17.57 9.47
C ILE A 33 -16.91 16.91 9.50
N GLY A 34 -17.96 17.68 9.08
CA GLY A 34 -19.35 17.20 9.11
C GLY A 34 -19.73 16.23 7.98
N HIS A 35 -19.03 16.24 6.83
CA HIS A 35 -19.37 15.45 5.65
C HIS A 35 -18.51 14.18 5.53
N SER A 36 -19.14 13.04 5.31
CA SER A 36 -18.47 11.72 5.26
C SER A 36 -17.38 11.63 4.17
N GLY A 37 -17.63 12.16 2.98
CA GLY A 37 -16.65 12.16 1.89
C GLY A 37 -15.41 13.01 2.19
N ALA A 38 -15.58 14.15 2.86
CA ALA A 38 -14.46 15.00 3.27
C ALA A 38 -13.62 14.34 4.37
N LYS A 39 -14.24 13.57 5.27
CA LYS A 39 -13.52 12.77 6.29
C LYS A 39 -12.65 11.70 5.66
N GLY A 40 -13.17 11.00 4.62
CA GLY A 40 -12.42 9.99 3.88
C GLY A 40 -11.14 10.59 3.30
N ALA A 41 -11.28 11.64 2.50
CA ALA A 41 -10.15 12.31 1.84
C ALA A 41 -9.06 12.81 2.81
N VAL A 42 -9.45 13.33 3.98
CA VAL A 42 -8.48 13.78 5.00
C VAL A 42 -7.76 12.60 5.65
N ASN A 43 -8.45 11.49 5.90
CA ASN A 43 -7.80 10.28 6.43
C ASN A 43 -6.82 9.69 5.43
N GLU A 44 -7.18 9.63 4.15
CA GLU A 44 -6.31 9.20 3.06
C GLU A 44 -5.04 10.07 3.00
N GLU A 45 -5.18 11.41 3.03
CA GLU A 45 -4.03 12.33 2.99
C GLU A 45 -3.09 12.14 4.19
N HIS A 46 -3.62 11.92 5.40
CA HIS A 46 -2.77 11.64 6.56
C HIS A 46 -1.96 10.33 6.40
N TRP A 47 -2.56 9.29 5.85
CA TRP A 47 -1.81 8.05 5.54
C TRP A 47 -0.76 8.28 4.45
N LEU A 48 -1.09 9.06 3.40
CA LEU A 48 -0.13 9.43 2.37
C LEU A 48 1.06 10.21 2.95
N GLU A 49 0.82 11.18 3.85
CA GLU A 49 1.87 11.93 4.54
C GLU A 49 2.82 11.02 5.33
N ILE A 50 2.27 10.01 6.06
CA ILE A 50 3.08 9.06 6.81
C ILE A 50 3.97 8.24 5.88
N PHE A 51 3.38 7.64 4.86
CA PHE A 51 4.14 6.82 3.94
C PHE A 51 5.23 7.65 3.25
N ARG A 52 4.96 8.88 2.84
CA ARG A 52 5.97 9.80 2.27
C ARG A 52 7.08 10.14 3.26
N ALA A 53 6.77 10.26 4.54
CA ALA A 53 7.76 10.58 5.58
C ALA A 53 8.65 9.39 5.94
N TYR A 54 8.12 8.17 5.93
CA TYR A 54 8.82 6.99 6.45
C TYR A 54 9.36 6.06 5.37
N LEU A 55 8.85 6.09 4.13
CA LEU A 55 9.41 5.27 3.06
C LEU A 55 10.66 5.92 2.45
N PRO A 56 11.68 5.12 2.10
CA PRO A 56 12.84 5.60 1.35
C PRO A 56 12.44 6.27 0.03
N ASN A 57 13.19 7.29 -0.40
CA ASN A 57 12.93 8.11 -1.58
C ASN A 57 12.84 7.35 -2.92
N ARG A 58 13.21 6.06 -2.94
CA ARG A 58 13.00 5.21 -4.13
C ARG A 58 11.53 4.89 -4.38
N TYR A 59 10.70 5.02 -3.36
CA TYR A 59 9.25 4.80 -3.45
C TYR A 59 8.54 6.15 -3.59
N GLU A 60 7.57 6.20 -4.48
CA GLU A 60 6.59 7.28 -4.56
C GLU A 60 5.27 6.77 -4.02
N VAL A 61 4.47 7.68 -3.44
CA VAL A 61 3.19 7.34 -2.83
C VAL A 61 2.11 8.31 -3.29
N ALA A 62 1.04 7.78 -3.86
CA ALA A 62 -0.08 8.59 -4.34
C ALA A 62 -1.41 7.81 -4.31
N SER A 63 -2.53 8.53 -4.28
CA SER A 63 -3.81 7.99 -4.73
C SER A 63 -3.79 7.89 -6.26
N ALA A 64 -4.13 6.72 -6.82
CA ALA A 64 -3.95 6.48 -8.24
C ALA A 64 -4.87 5.38 -8.78
N PHE A 65 -5.01 5.36 -10.12
CA PHE A 65 -5.41 4.19 -10.88
C PHE A 65 -4.16 3.44 -11.34
N VAL A 66 -4.20 2.13 -11.30
CA VAL A 66 -3.15 1.28 -11.88
C VAL A 66 -3.62 0.82 -13.25
N ILE A 67 -2.72 0.87 -14.23
CA ILE A 67 -3.01 0.53 -15.63
C ILE A 67 -2.04 -0.51 -16.17
N ASP A 68 -2.41 -1.20 -17.24
CA ASP A 68 -1.55 -2.12 -17.95
C ASP A 68 -1.46 -1.83 -19.45
N SER A 69 -0.55 -2.52 -20.14
CA SER A 69 -0.31 -2.38 -21.57
C SER A 69 -1.39 -3.00 -22.47
N LEU A 70 -2.39 -3.65 -21.91
CA LEU A 70 -3.55 -4.21 -22.62
C LEU A 70 -4.79 -3.32 -22.53
N GLY A 71 -4.67 -2.13 -21.90
CA GLY A 71 -5.77 -1.20 -21.68
C GLY A 71 -6.58 -1.50 -20.42
N GLY A 72 -6.14 -2.44 -19.59
CA GLY A 72 -6.73 -2.73 -18.27
C GLY A 72 -6.50 -1.57 -17.27
N ARG A 73 -7.48 -1.38 -16.40
CA ARG A 73 -7.45 -0.35 -15.35
C ARG A 73 -8.05 -0.88 -14.06
N SER A 74 -7.37 -0.66 -12.95
CA SER A 74 -7.89 -0.98 -11.61
C SER A 74 -9.03 -0.04 -11.19
N HIS A 75 -9.64 -0.33 -10.07
CA HIS A 75 -10.36 0.69 -9.30
C HIS A 75 -9.37 1.80 -8.88
N GLN A 76 -9.90 2.96 -8.48
CA GLN A 76 -9.08 3.96 -7.80
C GLN A 76 -8.60 3.39 -6.46
N ILE A 77 -7.31 3.47 -6.21
CA ILE A 77 -6.65 3.00 -4.99
C ILE A 77 -6.27 4.21 -4.15
N ASP A 78 -6.60 4.17 -2.86
CA ASP A 78 -6.38 5.31 -1.96
C ASP A 78 -4.88 5.57 -1.75
N LEU A 79 -4.06 4.51 -1.68
CA LEU A 79 -2.62 4.62 -1.51
C LEU A 79 -1.89 3.54 -2.33
N VAL A 80 -1.15 3.96 -3.34
CA VAL A 80 -0.28 3.13 -4.17
C VAL A 80 1.17 3.46 -3.84
N VAL A 81 1.96 2.44 -3.49
CA VAL A 81 3.44 2.53 -3.34
C VAL A 81 4.06 2.00 -4.62
N TYR A 82 4.80 2.83 -5.33
CA TYR A 82 5.37 2.47 -6.62
C TYR A 82 6.80 2.96 -6.80
N ASP A 83 7.51 2.46 -7.81
CA ASP A 83 8.89 2.84 -8.09
C ASP A 83 8.96 4.28 -8.61
N ARG A 84 9.78 5.10 -7.95
CA ARG A 84 9.99 6.49 -8.34
C ARG A 84 10.99 6.67 -9.48
N HIS A 85 11.96 5.77 -9.59
CA HIS A 85 13.09 5.97 -10.50
C HIS A 85 12.77 5.57 -11.94
N TYR A 86 11.97 4.52 -12.12
CA TYR A 86 11.69 3.93 -13.43
C TYR A 86 10.28 4.19 -13.92
N THR A 87 9.47 4.92 -13.15
CA THR A 87 8.07 5.18 -13.50
C THR A 87 7.87 6.64 -13.89
N PRO A 88 7.76 6.95 -15.19
CA PRO A 88 7.36 8.29 -15.60
C PRO A 88 5.90 8.55 -15.22
N THR A 89 5.59 9.78 -14.90
CA THR A 89 4.19 10.22 -14.78
C THR A 89 3.61 10.33 -16.19
N LEU A 90 2.95 9.27 -16.66
CA LEU A 90 2.40 9.22 -18.01
C LEU A 90 1.15 10.09 -18.14
N LEU A 91 0.28 10.00 -17.16
CA LEU A 91 -0.98 10.72 -17.15
C LEU A 91 -1.21 11.25 -15.73
N ASP A 92 -1.13 12.58 -15.57
CA ASP A 92 -1.52 13.27 -14.35
C ASP A 92 -2.50 14.37 -14.77
N GLN A 93 -3.79 14.05 -14.77
CA GLN A 93 -4.84 14.97 -15.18
C GLN A 93 -5.85 15.15 -14.07
N GLN A 94 -6.05 16.38 -13.64
CA GLN A 94 -7.12 16.77 -12.70
C GLN A 94 -7.13 15.93 -11.41
N SER A 95 -5.97 15.74 -10.80
CA SER A 95 -5.79 14.93 -9.58
C SER A 95 -5.97 13.41 -9.77
N HIS A 96 -6.01 12.91 -11.00
CA HIS A 96 -6.03 11.48 -11.30
C HIS A 96 -4.66 11.05 -11.84
N ARG A 97 -3.94 10.30 -11.03
CA ARG A 97 -2.64 9.71 -11.41
C ARG A 97 -2.84 8.29 -11.94
N TYR A 98 -2.13 7.95 -13.01
CA TYR A 98 -2.12 6.61 -13.59
C TYR A 98 -0.72 6.02 -13.47
N VAL A 99 -0.62 4.82 -12.89
CA VAL A 99 0.65 4.15 -12.59
C VAL A 99 0.68 2.80 -13.32
N PRO A 100 1.72 2.48 -14.11
CA PRO A 100 1.90 1.16 -14.70
C PRO A 100 1.94 0.06 -13.63
N ALA A 101 1.24 -1.05 -13.87
CA ALA A 101 1.14 -2.16 -12.92
C ALA A 101 2.50 -2.79 -12.59
N GLU A 102 3.46 -2.75 -13.52
CA GLU A 102 4.83 -3.21 -13.34
C GLU A 102 5.58 -2.43 -12.25
N ALA A 103 5.24 -1.14 -12.08
CA ALA A 103 5.92 -0.26 -11.15
C ALA A 103 5.42 -0.40 -9.70
N VAL A 104 4.31 -1.10 -9.45
CA VAL A 104 3.61 -1.14 -8.17
C VAL A 104 4.24 -2.16 -7.22
N TYR A 105 4.60 -1.71 -6.02
CA TYR A 105 5.05 -2.56 -4.91
C TYR A 105 3.91 -2.95 -3.97
N ALA A 106 3.08 -1.97 -3.61
CA ALA A 106 2.01 -2.19 -2.65
C ALA A 106 0.80 -1.29 -2.91
N VAL A 107 -0.38 -1.74 -2.50
CA VAL A 107 -1.65 -1.01 -2.57
C VAL A 107 -2.37 -1.10 -1.24
N PHE A 108 -2.95 0.03 -0.81
CA PHE A 108 -3.69 0.08 0.44
C PHE A 108 -5.02 0.81 0.25
N GLU A 109 -6.02 0.32 0.93
CA GLU A 109 -7.29 0.99 1.12
C GLU A 109 -7.32 1.67 2.48
N CYS A 110 -7.76 2.93 2.54
CA CYS A 110 -7.83 3.73 3.76
C CYS A 110 -9.28 3.86 4.21
N LYS A 111 -9.60 3.41 5.42
CA LYS A 111 -10.95 3.45 5.97
C LYS A 111 -10.97 4.03 7.38
N PRO A 112 -12.08 4.63 7.83
CA PRO A 112 -12.15 5.20 9.18
C PRO A 112 -12.07 4.14 10.27
N HIS A 113 -12.54 2.94 10.00
CA HIS A 113 -12.49 1.80 10.92
C HIS A 113 -12.40 0.48 10.15
N LEU A 114 -11.94 -0.55 10.85
CA LEU A 114 -11.82 -1.91 10.33
C LEU A 114 -13.09 -2.68 10.64
N ASP A 115 -13.79 -3.18 9.60
CA ASP A 115 -14.91 -4.08 9.72
C ASP A 115 -14.93 -5.09 8.57
N LYS A 116 -15.86 -6.04 8.62
CA LYS A 116 -16.01 -7.09 7.59
C LYS A 116 -16.21 -6.51 6.19
N ALA A 117 -17.06 -5.49 6.04
CA ALA A 117 -17.40 -4.92 4.75
C ALA A 117 -16.18 -4.22 4.13
N TYR A 118 -15.42 -3.50 4.93
CA TYR A 118 -14.20 -2.83 4.48
C TYR A 118 -13.05 -3.81 4.21
N LEU A 119 -12.96 -4.94 4.93
CA LEU A 119 -12.00 -6.00 4.58
C LEU A 119 -12.31 -6.59 3.20
N GLN A 120 -13.57 -6.93 2.93
CA GLN A 120 -13.99 -7.41 1.63
C GLN A 120 -13.73 -6.40 0.52
N TYR A 121 -14.10 -5.14 0.75
CA TYR A 121 -13.87 -4.06 -0.21
C TYR A 121 -12.38 -3.83 -0.51
N ALA A 122 -11.52 -3.88 0.50
CA ALA A 122 -10.07 -3.77 0.31
C ALA A 122 -9.51 -4.96 -0.49
N GLY A 123 -10.04 -6.16 -0.29
CA GLY A 123 -9.73 -7.34 -1.09
C GLY A 123 -10.12 -7.17 -2.56
N GLU A 124 -11.32 -6.69 -2.85
CA GLU A 124 -11.79 -6.40 -4.22
C GLU A 124 -10.89 -5.37 -4.92
N LYS A 125 -10.46 -4.33 -4.19
CA LYS A 125 -9.50 -3.34 -4.68
C LYS A 125 -8.14 -3.97 -4.98
N ALA A 126 -7.62 -4.82 -4.10
CA ALA A 126 -6.38 -5.56 -4.30
C ALA A 126 -6.45 -6.43 -5.56
N ALA A 127 -7.55 -7.17 -5.72
CA ALA A 127 -7.80 -8.02 -6.88
C ALA A 127 -7.83 -7.22 -8.19
N SER A 128 -8.43 -6.02 -8.18
CA SER A 128 -8.49 -5.16 -9.36
C SER A 128 -7.09 -4.76 -9.88
N VAL A 129 -6.10 -4.69 -8.99
CA VAL A 129 -4.70 -4.39 -9.35
C VAL A 129 -3.94 -5.66 -9.72
N ARG A 130 -4.07 -6.74 -8.94
CA ARG A 130 -3.31 -7.98 -9.15
C ARG A 130 -3.64 -8.70 -10.45
N ARG A 131 -4.86 -8.52 -10.97
CA ARG A 131 -5.31 -9.10 -12.26
C ARG A 131 -4.79 -8.36 -13.47
N LEU A 132 -4.19 -7.19 -13.31
CA LEU A 132 -3.61 -6.45 -14.42
C LEU A 132 -2.39 -7.19 -14.99
N HIS A 133 -2.26 -7.11 -16.31
CA HIS A 133 -1.11 -7.66 -17.01
C HIS A 133 0.16 -6.88 -16.65
N ARG A 134 1.27 -7.60 -16.42
CA ARG A 134 2.56 -6.99 -16.10
C ARG A 134 3.64 -7.57 -17.02
N THR A 135 4.28 -6.68 -17.77
CA THR A 135 5.37 -7.03 -18.67
C THR A 135 6.69 -7.17 -17.93
N SER A 136 7.67 -7.79 -18.56
CA SER A 136 9.05 -7.82 -18.08
C SER A 136 9.97 -8.00 -19.28
N VAL A 137 10.85 -7.04 -19.53
CA VAL A 137 11.82 -7.09 -20.62
C VAL A 137 13.25 -7.11 -20.11
N ALA A 138 14.21 -7.46 -20.98
CA ALA A 138 15.62 -7.46 -20.62
C ALA A 138 16.12 -6.03 -20.37
N ILE A 139 16.99 -5.88 -19.35
CA ILE A 139 17.64 -4.62 -19.03
C ILE A 139 19.06 -4.65 -19.54
N THR A 140 19.38 -3.77 -20.50
CA THR A 140 20.77 -3.60 -21.00
C THR A 140 21.59 -2.77 -20.01
N HIS A 141 22.79 -3.20 -19.72
CA HIS A 141 23.77 -2.50 -18.89
C HIS A 141 25.18 -2.63 -19.47
N ALA A 142 26.14 -1.90 -18.94
CA ALA A 142 27.52 -1.85 -19.49
C ALA A 142 28.23 -3.21 -19.60
N GLY A 143 27.86 -4.19 -18.80
CA GLY A 143 28.42 -5.55 -18.81
C GLY A 143 27.61 -6.58 -19.60
N GLY A 144 26.51 -6.18 -20.28
CA GLY A 144 25.62 -7.10 -21.01
C GLY A 144 24.14 -6.81 -20.82
N ALA A 145 23.33 -7.84 -20.59
CA ALA A 145 21.91 -7.70 -20.35
C ALA A 145 21.45 -8.63 -19.21
N TYR A 146 20.61 -8.12 -18.33
CA TYR A 146 19.84 -8.96 -17.40
C TYR A 146 18.62 -9.51 -18.10
N SER A 147 18.39 -10.81 -17.97
CA SER A 147 17.19 -11.46 -18.51
C SER A 147 15.92 -10.96 -17.81
N PRO A 148 14.77 -10.98 -18.49
CA PRO A 148 13.48 -10.73 -17.88
C PRO A 148 13.26 -11.63 -16.67
N ARG A 149 12.67 -11.09 -15.59
CA ARG A 149 12.28 -11.85 -14.41
C ARG A 149 10.79 -11.76 -14.17
N ALA A 150 10.20 -12.76 -13.52
CA ALA A 150 8.80 -12.67 -13.14
C ALA A 150 8.56 -11.49 -12.19
N PRO A 151 7.48 -10.71 -12.38
CA PRO A 151 7.06 -9.69 -11.43
C PRO A 151 6.76 -10.32 -10.07
N PHE A 152 7.18 -9.66 -8.99
CA PHE A 152 6.84 -10.08 -7.64
C PHE A 152 5.36 -9.86 -7.33
N PRO A 153 4.74 -10.59 -6.37
CA PRO A 153 3.39 -10.34 -5.92
C PRO A 153 3.24 -8.92 -5.35
N ILE A 154 2.20 -8.19 -5.79
CA ILE A 154 1.88 -6.86 -5.24
C ILE A 154 1.32 -7.05 -3.82
N VAL A 155 1.95 -6.38 -2.86
CA VAL A 155 1.47 -6.34 -1.47
C VAL A 155 0.16 -5.59 -1.40
N ALA A 156 -0.83 -6.11 -0.68
CA ALA A 156 -2.10 -5.43 -0.48
C ALA A 156 -2.43 -5.31 1.01
N GLY A 157 -3.06 -4.21 1.40
CA GLY A 157 -3.40 -3.99 2.80
C GLY A 157 -4.53 -3.00 3.04
N ILE A 158 -4.87 -2.84 4.32
CA ILE A 158 -5.89 -1.91 4.80
C ILE A 158 -5.33 -1.06 5.94
N LEU A 159 -5.66 0.24 5.92
CA LEU A 159 -5.20 1.23 6.89
C LEU A 159 -6.40 1.91 7.53
N THR A 160 -6.47 1.87 8.85
CA THR A 160 -7.63 2.42 9.59
C THR A 160 -7.18 3.11 10.88
N ALA A 161 -8.06 3.94 11.44
CA ALA A 161 -7.79 4.54 12.76
C ALA A 161 -8.06 3.55 13.90
N ARG A 162 -9.07 2.68 13.75
CA ARG A 162 -9.52 1.76 14.79
C ARG A 162 -10.17 0.51 14.19
N SER A 163 -10.40 -0.49 15.02
CA SER A 163 -11.25 -1.64 14.75
C SER A 163 -12.69 -1.41 15.21
N SER A 164 -13.66 -2.03 14.56
CA SER A 164 -15.05 -2.11 15.03
C SER A 164 -15.28 -3.31 15.96
N TRP A 165 -14.35 -4.25 16.02
CA TRP A 165 -14.41 -5.37 16.94
C TRP A 165 -13.89 -4.98 18.32
N ALA A 166 -14.56 -5.46 19.36
CA ALA A 166 -14.28 -5.07 20.76
C ALA A 166 -12.85 -5.46 21.20
N ASP A 167 -12.35 -6.58 20.68
CA ASP A 167 -11.04 -7.12 21.02
C ASP A 167 -9.94 -6.75 19.99
N GLY A 168 -10.23 -5.75 19.12
CA GLY A 168 -9.26 -5.21 18.16
C GLY A 168 -9.02 -6.13 16.98
N ILE A 169 -7.75 -6.53 16.79
CA ILE A 169 -7.32 -7.49 15.76
C ILE A 169 -7.16 -8.86 16.43
N ASP A 170 -8.24 -9.61 16.48
CA ASP A 170 -8.39 -10.90 17.17
C ASP A 170 -8.84 -12.03 16.23
N ASP A 171 -9.29 -13.15 16.79
CA ASP A 171 -9.83 -14.29 16.04
C ASP A 171 -11.06 -13.91 15.21
N THR A 172 -11.89 -12.98 15.68
CA THR A 172 -13.06 -12.50 14.94
C THR A 172 -12.65 -11.78 13.67
N PHE A 173 -11.65 -10.91 13.76
CA PHE A 173 -11.04 -10.25 12.60
C PHE A 173 -10.45 -11.29 11.63
N ILE A 174 -9.67 -12.25 12.14
CA ILE A 174 -8.99 -13.27 11.33
C ILE A 174 -9.98 -14.06 10.47
N ASN A 175 -11.14 -14.42 11.04
CA ASN A 175 -12.20 -15.16 10.37
C ASN A 175 -12.92 -14.36 9.26
N HIS A 176 -12.69 -13.04 9.18
CA HIS A 176 -13.29 -12.17 8.17
C HIS A 176 -12.30 -11.71 7.09
N LEU A 177 -11.04 -12.10 7.20
CA LEU A 177 -10.05 -11.81 6.15
C LEU A 177 -10.45 -12.49 4.83
N PRO A 178 -10.31 -11.80 3.68
CA PRO A 178 -10.50 -12.44 2.38
C PRO A 178 -9.60 -13.67 2.21
N THR A 179 -10.11 -14.72 1.59
CA THR A 179 -9.41 -16.00 1.37
C THR A 179 -9.01 -16.24 -0.08
N GLU A 180 -9.66 -15.55 -1.03
CA GLU A 180 -9.33 -15.65 -2.44
C GLU A 180 -7.94 -15.06 -2.72
N ALA A 181 -7.13 -15.74 -3.53
CA ALA A 181 -5.72 -15.42 -3.73
C ALA A 181 -5.47 -13.96 -4.16
N ASP A 182 -6.28 -13.45 -5.09
CA ASP A 182 -6.15 -12.08 -5.56
C ASP A 182 -6.63 -11.03 -4.54
N GLU A 183 -7.54 -11.42 -3.63
CA GLU A 183 -8.16 -10.56 -2.62
C GLU A 183 -7.43 -10.58 -1.28
N LEU A 184 -6.44 -11.46 -1.11
CA LEU A 184 -5.69 -11.57 0.15
C LEU A 184 -5.12 -10.22 0.56
N LEU A 185 -5.35 -9.86 1.82
CA LEU A 185 -4.67 -8.74 2.46
C LEU A 185 -3.42 -9.26 3.16
N ASP A 186 -2.25 -8.79 2.70
CA ASP A 186 -0.95 -9.22 3.23
C ASP A 186 -0.63 -8.56 4.56
N CYS A 187 -1.17 -7.35 4.80
CA CYS A 187 -0.92 -6.58 6.02
C CYS A 187 -1.98 -5.52 6.25
N GLY A 188 -1.94 -4.94 7.45
CA GLY A 188 -2.79 -3.79 7.78
C GLY A 188 -2.47 -3.21 9.14
N CYS A 189 -2.97 -1.99 9.35
CA CYS A 189 -2.81 -1.27 10.62
C CYS A 189 -4.13 -0.58 11.00
N ALA A 190 -4.62 -0.89 12.19
CA ALA A 190 -5.62 -0.11 12.91
C ALA A 190 -4.89 0.61 14.05
N LEU A 191 -4.64 1.92 13.90
CA LEU A 191 -3.72 2.69 14.73
C LEU A 191 -3.89 2.48 16.24
N ASN A 192 -5.14 2.38 16.69
CA ASN A 192 -5.49 2.30 18.10
C ASN A 192 -5.68 0.86 18.61
N ASP A 193 -5.69 -0.14 17.70
CA ASP A 193 -6.10 -1.50 18.05
C ASP A 193 -5.08 -2.57 17.68
N GLY A 194 -4.18 -2.28 16.71
CA GLY A 194 -3.14 -3.21 16.35
C GLY A 194 -2.72 -3.19 14.89
N ALA A 195 -1.87 -4.13 14.53
CA ALA A 195 -1.41 -4.36 13.17
C ALA A 195 -1.32 -5.86 12.89
N PHE A 196 -1.38 -6.23 11.62
CA PHE A 196 -1.15 -7.60 11.18
C PHE A 196 -0.30 -7.66 9.92
N ASP A 197 0.39 -8.77 9.72
CA ASP A 197 1.01 -9.13 8.45
C ASP A 197 1.09 -10.66 8.27
N ARG A 198 1.25 -11.09 7.01
CA ARG A 198 1.54 -12.47 6.63
C ARG A 198 2.75 -12.59 5.69
N PHE A 199 3.71 -11.70 5.86
CA PHE A 199 4.87 -11.60 4.97
C PHE A 199 5.79 -12.84 4.97
N GLU A 200 5.72 -13.65 6.03
CA GLU A 200 6.47 -14.91 6.19
C GLU A 200 5.59 -16.15 6.00
N GLY A 201 4.37 -15.97 5.44
CA GLY A 201 3.42 -17.05 5.17
C GLY A 201 2.39 -17.27 6.28
N GLU A 202 2.74 -16.99 7.53
CA GLU A 202 1.83 -17.06 8.68
C GLU A 202 1.30 -15.68 9.05
N LEU A 203 0.07 -15.63 9.53
CA LEU A 203 -0.52 -14.40 10.03
C LEU A 203 0.10 -14.05 11.39
N LYS A 204 0.73 -12.89 11.46
CA LYS A 204 1.26 -12.30 12.68
C LYS A 204 0.41 -11.10 13.08
N VAL A 205 0.09 -11.00 14.35
CA VAL A 205 -0.70 -9.90 14.92
C VAL A 205 0.12 -9.18 15.97
N ARG A 206 0.05 -7.87 15.98
CA ARG A 206 0.60 -6.97 16.99
C ARG A 206 -0.52 -6.18 17.63
N GLY A 207 -0.59 -6.13 18.96
CA GLY A 207 -1.54 -5.27 19.68
C GLY A 207 -1.25 -3.78 19.50
N ALA A 208 -2.09 -2.94 20.10
CA ALA A 208 -2.12 -1.48 19.90
C ALA A 208 -0.78 -0.77 20.19
N ASP A 209 -0.04 -1.24 21.19
CA ASP A 209 1.22 -0.63 21.60
C ASP A 209 2.30 -0.73 20.50
N GLY A 210 2.64 0.41 19.92
CA GLY A 210 3.60 0.52 18.82
C GLY A 210 3.14 -0.10 17.50
N ALA A 211 1.83 -0.32 17.29
CA ALA A 211 1.26 -0.96 16.11
C ALA A 211 1.71 -0.32 14.80
N LEU A 212 1.66 1.01 14.69
CA LEU A 212 2.06 1.75 13.49
C LEU A 212 3.54 1.53 13.17
N ILE A 213 4.41 1.71 14.14
CA ILE A 213 5.86 1.62 13.91
C ILE A 213 6.25 0.17 13.60
N HIS A 214 5.66 -0.79 14.29
CA HIS A 214 5.84 -2.21 13.97
C HIS A 214 5.39 -2.50 12.53
N PHE A 215 4.20 -2.05 12.14
CA PHE A 215 3.68 -2.20 10.77
C PHE A 215 4.65 -1.60 9.73
N LEU A 216 5.12 -0.36 9.96
CA LEU A 216 6.05 0.31 9.05
C LEU A 216 7.37 -0.45 8.90
N PHE A 217 7.96 -0.95 9.99
CA PHE A 217 9.19 -1.75 9.92
C PHE A 217 8.98 -3.08 9.20
N ARG A 218 7.86 -3.76 9.45
CA ARG A 218 7.51 -5.00 8.74
C ARG A 218 7.31 -4.75 7.25
N LEU A 219 6.59 -3.68 6.89
CA LEU A 219 6.41 -3.27 5.50
C LEU A 219 7.74 -2.90 4.83
N LEU A 220 8.60 -2.10 5.48
CA LEU A 220 9.92 -1.75 4.97
C LEU A 220 10.77 -2.99 4.70
N GLY A 221 10.80 -3.95 5.63
CA GLY A 221 11.49 -5.22 5.45
C GLY A 221 10.96 -6.01 4.25
N LYS A 222 9.62 -6.05 4.09
CA LYS A 222 8.98 -6.68 2.94
C LYS A 222 9.34 -5.99 1.63
N LEU A 223 9.17 -4.67 1.55
CA LEU A 223 9.51 -3.90 0.35
C LEU A 223 10.99 -4.06 -0.05
N GLN A 224 11.88 -4.07 0.94
CA GLN A 224 13.31 -4.32 0.70
C GLN A 224 13.54 -5.72 0.10
N SER A 225 12.85 -6.75 0.58
CA SER A 225 12.96 -8.13 0.09
C SER A 225 12.49 -8.31 -1.35
N LEU A 226 11.56 -7.46 -1.84
CA LEU A 226 11.08 -7.49 -3.22
C LEU A 226 12.14 -6.99 -4.23
N GLY A 227 13.09 -6.20 -3.78
CA GLY A 227 14.15 -5.63 -4.63
C GLY A 227 13.65 -4.49 -5.51
N THR A 228 13.99 -4.51 -6.82
CA THR A 228 13.52 -3.52 -7.80
C THR A 228 12.36 -4.06 -8.62
N VAL A 229 11.53 -3.19 -9.18
CA VAL A 229 10.49 -3.56 -10.17
C VAL A 229 11.11 -4.17 -11.42
N THR A 230 10.31 -4.87 -12.23
CA THR A 230 10.72 -5.36 -13.54
C THR A 230 10.80 -4.20 -14.53
N ALA A 231 11.60 -4.36 -15.60
CA ALA A 231 11.63 -3.36 -16.66
C ALA A 231 10.32 -3.43 -17.47
N ILE A 232 9.71 -2.27 -17.64
CA ILE A 232 8.45 -2.09 -18.36
C ILE A 232 8.69 -2.21 -19.86
N ASP A 233 7.83 -2.91 -20.56
CA ASP A 233 7.80 -2.90 -22.03
C ASP A 233 7.05 -1.68 -22.56
N TRP A 234 7.78 -0.60 -22.80
CA TRP A 234 7.21 0.63 -23.36
C TRP A 234 6.70 0.46 -24.79
N SER A 235 7.19 -0.55 -25.54
CA SER A 235 6.68 -0.84 -26.87
C SER A 235 5.27 -1.42 -26.80
N ALA A 236 4.99 -2.25 -25.79
CA ALA A 236 3.64 -2.75 -25.54
C ALA A 236 2.66 -1.63 -25.19
N TYR A 237 3.08 -0.64 -24.39
CA TYR A 237 2.25 0.56 -24.12
C TYR A 237 2.05 1.43 -25.36
N ALA A 238 3.09 1.60 -26.19
CA ALA A 238 2.98 2.40 -27.41
C ALA A 238 2.03 1.77 -28.45
N SER A 239 1.95 0.44 -28.51
CA SER A 239 1.08 -0.26 -29.46
C SER A 239 -0.42 -0.01 -29.25
N ILE A 240 -0.83 0.47 -28.06
CA ILE A 240 -2.21 0.89 -27.79
C ILE A 240 -2.65 1.99 -28.77
N LEU A 241 -1.73 2.87 -29.17
CA LEU A 241 -2.01 3.97 -30.11
C LEU A 241 -2.30 3.46 -31.55
N ASP A 242 -1.84 2.28 -31.87
CA ASP A 242 -2.06 1.67 -33.19
C ASP A 242 -3.38 0.91 -33.25
N ALA A 243 -3.79 0.31 -32.12
CA ALA A 243 -5.03 -0.45 -32.01
C ALA A 243 -6.31 0.41 -32.22
N THR A 244 -6.23 1.72 -31.97
CA THR A 244 -7.36 2.66 -32.11
C THR A 244 -7.54 3.17 -33.53
N LYS A 245 -6.68 2.78 -34.49
CA LYS A 245 -6.76 3.22 -35.91
C LYS A 245 -7.55 2.28 -36.81
N GLU A 246 -7.99 1.13 -36.33
CA GLU A 246 -8.64 0.09 -37.13
C GLU A 246 -10.19 0.10 -37.09
N GLU A 247 -10.83 1.08 -36.42
CA GLU A 247 -12.28 1.29 -36.55
C GLU A 247 -12.56 2.40 -37.61
N PRO A 248 -13.12 2.07 -38.77
CA PRO A 248 -13.53 3.04 -39.78
C PRO A 248 -14.84 3.75 -39.42
#